data_d9f66eb4c72e2ea5ba0d28ab3759024b
#
_entry.id   d9f66eb4c72e2ea5ba0d28ab3759024b
#
_cell.length_a   1.000
_cell.length_b   1.000
_cell.length_c   1.000
_cell.angle_alpha   90.00
_cell.angle_beta   90.00
_cell.angle_gamma   90.00
#
_symmetry.space_group_name_H-M   'P 1'
#
loop_
_entity.id
_entity.type
_entity.pdbx_description
1 polymer ?
#
loop_
_entity_poly.entity_id
_entity_poly.type
_entity_poly.pdbx_seq_one_letter_code
_entity_poly.pdbx_strand_id
1 'polypeptide(L)'
;MEEAPTQRLCVLSVHAHPDDEASKGAATMAHYAAEGVRTVLVTCTGGEAGDILNEAADTPEVRADLAGVRMRELEESVRIIGYDRLYLLGYRDSGMPDTEHNNHPDNFANADLDEAVGRLVEIIRAEHPQVIVSYPDARQGGYQHPDHIRVHDISVLAFDRAGDPDWYRDLGEPWQPLKLYFSGGFSRARILKIHEYFVERGEESPFKEWIERMPEDRPDTTTTRIDIADFIDVGRAALLAHRTQVAPSAFFFAVPPEVSRELHPYEDFVLERSLVDTGVAEGDYETDLFQGVRVTTGS
;
A
#
# COMPACT_ATOMS: atom_id res chain seq x y z
N MET A 1 3.97 -39.50 12.91
CA MET A 1 4.41 -38.49 11.92
C MET A 1 3.98 -37.16 12.55
N GLU A 2 4.93 -36.37 13.02
CA GLU A 2 4.65 -34.97 13.40
C GLU A 2 4.29 -34.24 12.13
N GLU A 3 3.09 -33.67 12.07
CA GLU A 3 2.73 -32.73 11.00
C GLU A 3 3.75 -31.61 11.03
N ALA A 4 4.39 -31.35 9.89
CA ALA A 4 5.23 -30.18 9.77
C ALA A 4 4.39 -28.94 10.16
N PRO A 5 4.92 -28.01 10.96
CA PRO A 5 4.17 -26.83 11.36
C PRO A 5 3.71 -26.13 10.10
N THR A 6 2.40 -25.96 9.96
CA THR A 6 1.81 -25.19 8.86
C THR A 6 2.44 -23.79 8.91
N GLN A 7 3.17 -23.43 7.87
CA GLN A 7 3.82 -22.11 7.80
C GLN A 7 2.74 -21.04 7.93
N ARG A 8 2.92 -20.10 8.88
CA ARG A 8 2.03 -18.94 9.04
C ARG A 8 1.99 -18.15 7.72
N LEU A 9 0.81 -17.85 7.23
CA LEU A 9 0.66 -16.98 6.06
C LEU A 9 1.28 -15.61 6.32
N CYS A 10 1.91 -15.02 5.30
CA CYS A 10 2.59 -13.75 5.39
C CYS A 10 2.24 -12.87 4.18
N VAL A 11 1.85 -11.63 4.44
CA VAL A 11 1.72 -10.56 3.45
C VAL A 11 2.74 -9.46 3.72
N LEU A 12 3.43 -9.02 2.68
CA LEU A 12 4.40 -7.94 2.72
C LEU A 12 3.91 -6.79 1.85
N SER A 13 3.79 -5.59 2.43
CA SER A 13 3.46 -4.36 1.70
C SER A 13 4.68 -3.48 1.54
N VAL A 14 4.85 -2.88 0.35
CA VAL A 14 5.98 -2.01 0.02
C VAL A 14 5.46 -0.62 -0.30
N HIS A 15 5.90 0.37 0.47
CA HIS A 15 5.46 1.76 0.37
C HIS A 15 6.64 2.73 0.25
N ALA A 16 6.41 3.88 -0.39
CA ALA A 16 7.45 4.87 -0.64
C ALA A 16 7.76 5.69 0.62
N HIS A 17 6.72 6.21 1.28
CA HIS A 17 6.84 7.19 2.36
C HIS A 17 6.01 6.80 3.58
N PRO A 18 6.33 7.33 4.77
CA PRO A 18 5.43 7.33 5.91
C PRO A 18 4.12 8.03 5.57
N ASP A 19 2.99 7.38 5.69
CA ASP A 19 1.59 7.70 5.35
C ASP A 19 0.97 6.85 4.23
N ASP A 20 1.77 6.32 3.34
CA ASP A 20 1.30 5.48 2.24
C ASP A 20 0.64 4.19 2.75
N GLU A 21 1.20 3.57 3.80
CA GLU A 21 0.66 2.36 4.42
C GLU A 21 -0.73 2.61 5.02
N ALA A 22 -0.99 3.84 5.47
CA ALA A 22 -2.27 4.24 6.04
C ALA A 22 -3.31 4.59 4.98
N SER A 23 -2.87 5.09 3.81
CA SER A 23 -3.75 5.52 2.72
C SER A 23 -4.03 4.44 1.68
N LYS A 24 -3.26 3.34 1.66
CA LYS A 24 -3.25 2.33 0.60
C LYS A 24 -3.23 0.90 1.14
N GLY A 25 -4.32 0.49 1.81
CA GLY A 25 -4.49 -0.88 2.28
C GLY A 25 -4.43 -1.09 3.80
N ALA A 26 -4.49 -0.02 4.61
CA ALA A 26 -4.43 -0.11 6.06
C ALA A 26 -5.50 -1.03 6.65
N ALA A 27 -6.74 -0.89 6.21
CA ALA A 27 -7.84 -1.68 6.73
C ALA A 27 -7.72 -3.16 6.32
N THR A 28 -7.23 -3.45 5.11
CA THR A 28 -6.90 -4.81 4.67
C THR A 28 -5.77 -5.42 5.51
N MET A 29 -4.71 -4.67 5.80
CA MET A 29 -3.62 -5.19 6.64
C MET A 29 -4.09 -5.45 8.07
N ALA A 30 -4.93 -4.57 8.63
CA ALA A 30 -5.55 -4.78 9.95
C ALA A 30 -6.47 -6.01 9.97
N HIS A 31 -7.24 -6.23 8.91
CA HIS A 31 -8.05 -7.45 8.74
C HIS A 31 -7.18 -8.71 8.79
N TYR A 32 -6.11 -8.79 8.00
CA TYR A 32 -5.21 -9.93 8.01
C TYR A 32 -4.45 -10.11 9.34
N ALA A 33 -4.03 -9.01 9.97
CA ALA A 33 -3.42 -9.07 11.30
C ALA A 33 -4.39 -9.67 12.33
N ALA A 34 -5.67 -9.30 12.30
CA ALA A 34 -6.71 -9.86 13.17
C ALA A 34 -6.97 -11.35 12.90
N GLU A 35 -6.82 -11.81 11.65
CA GLU A 35 -6.86 -13.24 11.29
C GLU A 35 -5.61 -14.03 11.71
N GLY A 36 -4.60 -13.38 12.24
CA GLY A 36 -3.33 -14.01 12.63
C GLY A 36 -2.37 -14.23 11.47
N VAL A 37 -2.61 -13.65 10.29
CA VAL A 37 -1.63 -13.58 9.20
C VAL A 37 -0.47 -12.69 9.63
N ARG A 38 0.77 -13.07 9.29
CA ARG A 38 1.94 -12.21 9.49
C ARG A 38 1.88 -11.04 8.52
N THR A 39 1.94 -9.82 9.04
CA THR A 39 1.93 -8.60 8.25
C THR A 39 3.26 -7.87 8.36
N VAL A 40 3.89 -7.59 7.22
CA VAL A 40 5.20 -6.95 7.13
C VAL A 40 5.09 -5.69 6.29
N LEU A 41 5.62 -4.59 6.82
CA LEU A 41 5.71 -3.31 6.12
C LEU A 41 7.15 -3.00 5.73
N VAL A 42 7.35 -2.60 4.49
CA VAL A 42 8.60 -2.01 3.99
C VAL A 42 8.30 -0.56 3.57
N THR A 43 8.98 0.40 4.19
CA THR A 43 8.93 1.81 3.83
C THR A 43 10.28 2.22 3.25
N CYS A 44 10.29 2.81 2.05
CA CYS A 44 11.52 3.00 1.30
C CYS A 44 12.29 4.24 1.75
N THR A 45 11.60 5.34 2.10
CA THR A 45 12.21 6.63 2.47
C THR A 45 11.65 7.16 3.78
N GLY A 46 12.25 8.22 4.32
CA GLY A 46 11.76 8.90 5.52
C GLY A 46 10.72 9.98 5.25
N GLY A 47 10.43 10.28 3.98
CA GLY A 47 9.49 11.34 3.59
C GLY A 47 9.96 12.75 3.92
N GLU A 48 11.27 12.96 4.08
CA GLU A 48 11.87 14.23 4.52
C GLU A 48 11.80 15.36 3.50
N ALA A 49 11.49 15.06 2.24
CA ALA A 49 11.29 16.07 1.20
C ALA A 49 9.81 16.49 1.04
N GLY A 50 8.91 15.93 1.86
CA GLY A 50 7.50 16.27 1.85
C GLY A 50 7.20 17.60 2.55
N ASP A 51 6.11 18.24 2.15
CA ASP A 51 5.55 19.40 2.84
C ASP A 51 4.79 19.00 4.11
N ILE A 52 4.62 19.96 5.04
CA ILE A 52 3.70 19.80 6.16
C ILE A 52 2.31 20.25 5.68
N LEU A 53 1.41 19.29 5.44
CA LEU A 53 0.08 19.54 4.87
C LEU A 53 -0.99 19.91 5.91
N ASN A 54 -0.71 19.71 7.19
CA ASN A 54 -1.59 20.09 8.29
C ASN A 54 -1.03 21.32 9.00
N GLU A 55 -1.64 22.47 8.78
CA GLU A 55 -1.22 23.75 9.40
C GLU A 55 -1.12 23.68 10.93
N ALA A 56 -1.95 22.88 11.58
CA ALA A 56 -1.91 22.72 13.04
C ALA A 56 -0.66 21.97 13.53
N ALA A 57 0.00 21.21 12.66
CA ALA A 57 1.24 20.50 12.94
C ALA A 57 2.48 21.29 12.47
N ASP A 58 2.30 22.42 11.77
CA ASP A 58 3.37 23.19 11.20
C ASP A 58 4.02 24.13 12.21
N THR A 59 4.94 23.61 13.01
CA THR A 59 5.69 24.36 14.02
C THR A 59 7.18 24.41 13.71
N PRO A 60 7.95 25.37 14.26
CA PRO A 60 9.40 25.42 14.09
C PRO A 60 10.11 24.12 14.50
N GLU A 61 9.63 23.46 15.55
CA GLU A 61 10.20 22.22 16.08
C GLU A 61 9.97 21.07 15.09
N VAL A 62 8.76 20.95 14.51
CA VAL A 62 8.44 19.95 13.48
C VAL A 62 9.25 20.17 12.23
N ARG A 63 9.37 21.41 11.75
CA ARG A 63 10.19 21.76 10.59
C ARG A 63 11.68 21.42 10.80
N ALA A 64 12.18 21.58 12.02
CA ALA A 64 13.59 21.30 12.34
C ALA A 64 13.92 19.78 12.32
N ASP A 65 12.95 18.90 12.51
CA ASP A 65 13.12 17.43 12.56
C ASP A 65 11.93 16.71 11.89
N LEU A 66 11.58 17.11 10.67
CA LEU A 66 10.42 16.54 9.97
C LEU A 66 10.55 15.02 9.78
N ALA A 67 11.72 14.55 9.37
CA ALA A 67 11.98 13.10 9.20
C ALA A 67 11.75 12.32 10.51
N GLY A 68 12.29 12.82 11.62
CA GLY A 68 12.09 12.18 12.92
C GLY A 68 10.64 12.24 13.39
N VAL A 69 9.90 13.31 13.08
CA VAL A 69 8.46 13.40 13.37
C VAL A 69 7.69 12.37 12.54
N ARG A 70 7.90 12.33 11.22
CA ARG A 70 7.22 11.38 10.32
C ARG A 70 7.51 9.93 10.67
N MET A 71 8.72 9.64 11.16
CA MET A 71 9.05 8.29 11.64
C MET A 71 8.23 7.90 12.88
N ARG A 72 8.05 8.80 13.85
CA ARG A 72 7.19 8.55 15.02
C ARG A 72 5.70 8.39 14.63
N GLU A 73 5.25 9.15 13.64
CA GLU A 73 3.91 9.02 13.07
C GLU A 73 3.72 7.66 12.38
N LEU A 74 4.72 7.20 11.61
CA LEU A 74 4.74 5.87 11.01
C LEU A 74 4.70 4.75 12.07
N GLU A 75 5.51 4.83 13.12
CA GLU A 75 5.52 3.85 14.21
C GLU A 75 4.16 3.76 14.91
N GLU A 76 3.49 4.88 15.10
CA GLU A 76 2.13 4.92 15.67
C GLU A 76 1.09 4.31 14.70
N SER A 77 1.16 4.61 13.41
CA SER A 77 0.32 4.03 12.36
C SER A 77 0.50 2.50 12.29
N VAL A 78 1.75 2.04 12.24
CA VAL A 78 2.11 0.61 12.27
C VAL A 78 1.49 -0.11 13.46
N ARG A 79 1.54 0.50 14.66
CA ARG A 79 0.95 -0.05 15.88
C ARG A 79 -0.59 -0.09 15.79
N ILE A 80 -1.23 0.93 15.22
CA ILE A 80 -2.69 1.00 15.04
C ILE A 80 -3.16 -0.07 14.06
N ILE A 81 -2.48 -0.23 12.93
CA ILE A 81 -2.81 -1.24 11.90
C ILE A 81 -2.55 -2.66 12.41
N GLY A 82 -1.52 -2.83 13.24
CA GLY A 82 -1.15 -4.12 13.81
C GLY A 82 -0.11 -4.87 12.97
N TYR A 83 0.77 -4.16 12.27
CA TYR A 83 1.90 -4.81 11.59
C TYR A 83 2.83 -5.55 12.57
N ASP A 84 3.24 -6.77 12.22
CA ASP A 84 4.22 -7.56 12.99
C ASP A 84 5.66 -7.00 12.84
N ARG A 85 5.97 -6.39 11.68
CA ARG A 85 7.32 -5.91 11.36
C ARG A 85 7.28 -4.66 10.48
N LEU A 86 8.21 -3.74 10.75
CA LEU A 86 8.54 -2.59 9.91
C LEU A 86 9.99 -2.69 9.48
N TYR A 87 10.24 -2.56 8.19
CA TYR A 87 11.56 -2.41 7.57
C TYR A 87 11.66 -1.05 6.90
N LEU A 88 12.81 -0.42 7.06
CA LEU A 88 13.15 0.83 6.39
C LEU A 88 14.27 0.54 5.40
N LEU A 89 14.07 0.84 4.10
CA LEU A 89 15.15 0.70 3.13
C LEU A 89 16.22 1.78 3.27
N GLY A 90 15.88 2.90 3.92
CA GLY A 90 16.83 3.94 4.30
C GLY A 90 17.29 4.84 3.15
N TYR A 91 16.51 4.93 2.09
CA TYR A 91 16.75 5.91 1.03
C TYR A 91 16.25 7.29 1.41
N ARG A 92 16.83 8.31 0.77
CA ARG A 92 16.34 9.67 0.84
C ARG A 92 15.12 9.85 -0.06
N ASP A 93 14.13 10.60 0.40
CA ASP A 93 12.96 11.01 -0.38
C ASP A 93 13.39 11.87 -1.60
N SER A 94 12.84 11.54 -2.76
CA SER A 94 13.15 12.22 -4.03
C SER A 94 12.37 13.52 -4.21
N GLY A 95 11.34 13.77 -3.42
CA GLY A 95 10.42 14.88 -3.60
C GLY A 95 9.52 14.74 -4.84
N MET A 96 8.58 15.67 -4.98
CA MET A 96 7.72 15.77 -6.15
C MET A 96 8.53 16.05 -7.42
N PRO A 97 8.02 15.67 -8.61
CA PRO A 97 8.67 15.98 -9.88
C PRO A 97 9.00 17.47 -9.99
N ASP A 98 10.12 17.76 -10.63
CA ASP A 98 10.61 19.12 -10.91
C ASP A 98 11.01 19.94 -9.66
N THR A 99 11.22 19.29 -8.51
CA THR A 99 11.79 19.92 -7.31
C THR A 99 13.32 19.75 -7.25
N GLU A 100 13.99 20.58 -6.45
CA GLU A 100 15.44 20.49 -6.23
C GLU A 100 15.87 19.14 -5.63
N HIS A 101 14.99 18.49 -4.87
CA HIS A 101 15.21 17.17 -4.25
C HIS A 101 15.49 16.07 -5.29
N ASN A 102 14.95 16.22 -6.53
CA ASN A 102 15.18 15.25 -7.60
C ASN A 102 16.66 15.16 -8.03
N ASN A 103 17.44 16.20 -7.79
CA ASN A 103 18.85 16.24 -8.18
C ASN A 103 19.79 15.67 -7.10
N HIS A 104 19.29 15.30 -5.93
CA HIS A 104 20.13 14.75 -4.88
C HIS A 104 20.61 13.34 -5.26
N PRO A 105 21.93 13.05 -5.22
CA PRO A 105 22.47 11.77 -5.69
C PRO A 105 21.99 10.57 -4.87
N ASP A 106 21.69 10.76 -3.58
CA ASP A 106 21.31 9.69 -2.66
C ASP A 106 19.80 9.51 -2.55
N ASN A 107 19.00 10.19 -3.37
CA ASN A 107 17.55 10.00 -3.35
C ASN A 107 17.15 8.66 -3.98
N PHE A 108 15.97 8.16 -3.62
CA PHE A 108 15.51 6.84 -4.01
C PHE A 108 15.35 6.68 -5.52
N ALA A 109 14.87 7.72 -6.21
CA ALA A 109 14.71 7.68 -7.66
C ALA A 109 16.05 7.55 -8.40
N ASN A 110 17.16 8.09 -7.84
CA ASN A 110 18.50 8.03 -8.41
C ASN A 110 19.33 6.84 -7.90
N ALA A 111 18.85 6.09 -6.90
CA ALA A 111 19.53 4.91 -6.38
C ALA A 111 19.76 3.85 -7.49
N ASP A 112 20.83 3.07 -7.38
CA ASP A 112 21.04 1.93 -8.25
C ASP A 112 19.86 0.97 -8.12
N LEU A 113 19.26 0.62 -9.26
CA LEU A 113 18.05 -0.20 -9.28
C LEU A 113 18.32 -1.61 -8.77
N ASP A 114 19.45 -2.21 -9.15
CA ASP A 114 19.77 -3.59 -8.78
C ASP A 114 20.09 -3.69 -7.29
N GLU A 115 20.75 -2.68 -6.72
CA GLU A 115 20.99 -2.57 -5.28
C GLU A 115 19.67 -2.42 -4.50
N ALA A 116 18.74 -1.58 -4.98
CA ALA A 116 17.45 -1.37 -4.33
C ALA A 116 16.57 -2.64 -4.39
N VAL A 117 16.58 -3.35 -5.51
CA VAL A 117 15.94 -4.66 -5.64
C VAL A 117 16.56 -5.66 -4.66
N GLY A 118 17.89 -5.68 -4.54
CA GLY A 118 18.61 -6.57 -3.61
C GLY A 118 18.18 -6.38 -2.16
N ARG A 119 18.03 -5.14 -1.68
CA ARG A 119 17.53 -4.85 -0.32
C ARG A 119 16.12 -5.41 -0.10
N LEU A 120 15.23 -5.31 -1.10
CA LEU A 120 13.87 -5.86 -0.98
C LEU A 120 13.89 -7.40 -1.06
N VAL A 121 14.73 -7.99 -1.91
CA VAL A 121 14.92 -9.45 -2.00
C VAL A 121 15.39 -10.04 -0.68
N GLU A 122 16.35 -9.39 0.02
CA GLU A 122 16.80 -9.81 1.33
C GLU A 122 15.65 -9.90 2.33
N ILE A 123 14.77 -8.89 2.37
CA ILE A 123 13.60 -8.88 3.24
C ILE A 123 12.60 -9.98 2.84
N ILE A 124 12.34 -10.15 1.54
CA ILE A 124 11.45 -11.21 1.04
C ILE A 124 11.97 -12.59 1.46
N ARG A 125 13.27 -12.83 1.32
CA ARG A 125 13.90 -14.11 1.71
C ARG A 125 13.94 -14.33 3.22
N ALA A 126 13.98 -13.26 4.02
CA ALA A 126 13.93 -13.36 5.48
C ALA A 126 12.50 -13.59 6.01
N GLU A 127 11.50 -12.96 5.41
CA GLU A 127 10.12 -12.96 5.91
C GLU A 127 9.22 -14.02 5.27
N HIS A 128 9.62 -14.60 4.14
CA HIS A 128 8.91 -15.64 3.41
C HIS A 128 7.45 -15.29 3.07
N PRO A 129 7.13 -14.10 2.53
CA PRO A 129 5.76 -13.74 2.20
C PRO A 129 5.24 -14.56 1.02
N GLN A 130 3.99 -15.02 1.10
CA GLN A 130 3.29 -15.60 -0.04
C GLN A 130 2.68 -14.51 -0.93
N VAL A 131 2.35 -13.36 -0.34
CA VAL A 131 1.70 -12.24 -1.02
C VAL A 131 2.53 -10.98 -0.84
N ILE A 132 2.73 -10.25 -1.95
CA ILE A 132 3.29 -8.89 -1.94
C ILE A 132 2.22 -7.92 -2.41
N VAL A 133 2.11 -6.77 -1.74
CA VAL A 133 1.28 -5.63 -2.13
C VAL A 133 2.17 -4.43 -2.40
N SER A 134 1.95 -3.76 -3.53
CA SER A 134 2.75 -2.62 -3.97
C SER A 134 1.89 -1.64 -4.79
N TYR A 135 2.51 -0.85 -5.66
CA TYR A 135 1.85 0.16 -6.49
C TYR A 135 1.78 -0.22 -7.97
N PRO A 136 0.73 0.23 -8.68
CA PRO A 136 0.70 0.16 -10.13
C PRO A 136 1.77 1.08 -10.75
N ASP A 137 2.09 0.87 -12.01
CA ASP A 137 3.01 1.74 -12.75
C ASP A 137 2.40 3.14 -12.95
N ALA A 138 2.84 4.11 -12.16
CA ALA A 138 2.35 5.48 -12.21
C ALA A 138 2.69 6.19 -13.53
N ARG A 139 3.65 5.68 -14.33
CA ARG A 139 3.94 6.19 -15.70
C ARG A 139 2.77 5.99 -16.65
N GLN A 140 1.89 5.02 -16.38
CA GLN A 140 0.68 4.74 -17.14
C GLN A 140 -0.54 5.58 -16.69
N GLY A 141 -0.35 6.48 -15.74
CA GLY A 141 -1.36 7.36 -15.16
C GLY A 141 -1.44 7.22 -13.65
N GLY A 142 -1.95 8.25 -12.97
CA GLY A 142 -2.06 8.27 -11.52
C GLY A 142 -1.08 9.25 -10.87
N TYR A 143 -0.68 8.99 -9.63
CA TYR A 143 0.20 9.84 -8.84
C TYR A 143 1.67 9.60 -9.22
N GLN A 144 2.23 10.49 -10.06
CA GLN A 144 3.55 10.34 -10.68
C GLN A 144 4.71 10.78 -9.77
N HIS A 145 4.69 10.41 -8.48
CA HIS A 145 5.83 10.64 -7.61
C HIS A 145 7.00 9.72 -8.03
N PRO A 146 8.24 10.23 -8.16
CA PRO A 146 9.39 9.42 -8.57
C PRO A 146 9.59 8.18 -7.70
N ASP A 147 9.40 8.29 -6.39
CA ASP A 147 9.57 7.18 -5.46
C ASP A 147 8.46 6.13 -5.60
N HIS A 148 7.22 6.50 -5.95
CA HIS A 148 6.16 5.53 -6.24
C HIS A 148 6.46 4.71 -7.49
N ILE A 149 7.03 5.36 -8.53
CA ILE A 149 7.52 4.67 -9.73
C ILE A 149 8.64 3.70 -9.36
N ARG A 150 9.56 4.11 -8.50
CA ARG A 150 10.67 3.27 -8.06
C ARG A 150 10.19 2.08 -7.22
N VAL A 151 9.20 2.28 -6.33
CA VAL A 151 8.57 1.18 -5.56
C VAL A 151 7.94 0.14 -6.49
N HIS A 152 7.23 0.58 -7.54
CA HIS A 152 6.73 -0.34 -8.57
C HIS A 152 7.86 -1.17 -9.18
N ASP A 153 8.91 -0.49 -9.67
CA ASP A 153 10.02 -1.15 -10.36
C ASP A 153 10.73 -2.18 -9.48
N ILE A 154 11.07 -1.81 -8.23
CA ILE A 154 11.74 -2.76 -7.32
C ILE A 154 10.84 -3.92 -6.90
N SER A 155 9.53 -3.68 -6.73
CA SER A 155 8.60 -4.72 -6.29
C SER A 155 8.39 -5.80 -7.34
N VAL A 156 8.23 -5.40 -8.61
CA VAL A 156 8.09 -6.34 -9.74
C VAL A 156 9.37 -7.16 -9.90
N LEU A 157 10.53 -6.50 -9.92
CA LEU A 157 11.81 -7.19 -10.08
C LEU A 157 12.16 -8.08 -8.89
N ALA A 158 11.86 -7.65 -7.66
CA ALA A 158 12.09 -8.46 -6.47
C ALA A 158 11.17 -9.70 -6.43
N PHE A 159 9.90 -9.56 -6.83
CA PHE A 159 8.99 -10.70 -6.99
C PHE A 159 9.56 -11.74 -7.96
N ASP A 160 10.05 -11.31 -9.12
CA ASP A 160 10.57 -12.19 -10.16
C ASP A 160 11.92 -12.85 -9.77
N ARG A 161 12.75 -12.19 -8.92
CA ARG A 161 14.13 -12.62 -8.62
C ARG A 161 14.32 -13.27 -7.27
N ALA A 162 13.42 -13.06 -6.30
CA ALA A 162 13.62 -13.55 -4.95
C ALA A 162 13.65 -15.09 -4.84
N GLY A 163 12.93 -15.77 -5.73
CA GLY A 163 12.92 -17.24 -5.81
C GLY A 163 14.07 -17.85 -6.62
N ASP A 164 14.80 -17.06 -7.38
CA ASP A 164 15.87 -17.54 -8.25
C ASP A 164 17.21 -17.62 -7.48
N PRO A 165 17.83 -18.81 -7.36
CA PRO A 165 19.09 -18.99 -6.64
C PRO A 165 20.29 -18.33 -7.34
N ASP A 166 20.17 -17.94 -8.61
CA ASP A 166 21.25 -17.28 -9.34
C ASP A 166 21.31 -15.77 -9.11
N TRP A 167 20.22 -15.17 -8.60
CA TRP A 167 20.17 -13.77 -8.21
C TRP A 167 20.49 -13.60 -6.70
N TYR A 168 21.27 -12.58 -6.36
CA TYR A 168 21.55 -12.16 -4.96
C TYR A 168 21.95 -13.32 -4.03
N ARG A 169 22.92 -14.14 -4.44
CA ARG A 169 23.32 -15.40 -3.79
C ARG A 169 23.68 -15.28 -2.32
N ASP A 170 24.15 -14.09 -1.92
CA ASP A 170 24.59 -13.82 -0.56
C ASP A 170 23.49 -13.22 0.35
N LEU A 171 22.26 -13.02 -0.19
CA LEU A 171 21.15 -12.39 0.52
C LEU A 171 20.09 -13.41 1.03
N GLY A 172 20.53 -14.54 1.55
CA GLY A 172 19.64 -15.57 2.13
C GLY A 172 19.17 -16.63 1.13
N GLU A 173 18.47 -17.63 1.64
CA GLU A 173 17.92 -18.73 0.85
C GLU A 173 16.79 -18.25 -0.07
N PRO A 174 16.73 -18.71 -1.33
CA PRO A 174 15.70 -18.30 -2.26
C PRO A 174 14.29 -18.55 -1.74
N TRP A 175 13.43 -17.57 -1.92
CA TRP A 175 12.01 -17.66 -1.60
C TRP A 175 11.16 -17.05 -2.69
N GLN A 176 10.20 -17.82 -3.26
CA GLN A 176 9.30 -17.34 -4.29
C GLN A 176 7.95 -16.92 -3.70
N PRO A 177 7.63 -15.61 -3.66
CA PRO A 177 6.28 -15.15 -3.40
C PRO A 177 5.32 -15.69 -4.48
N LEU A 178 4.07 -15.93 -4.13
CA LEU A 178 3.12 -16.58 -5.03
C LEU A 178 2.23 -15.58 -5.77
N LYS A 179 1.97 -14.42 -5.14
CA LYS A 179 1.10 -13.40 -5.72
C LYS A 179 1.66 -12.00 -5.49
N LEU A 180 1.52 -11.15 -6.51
CA LEU A 180 1.82 -9.71 -6.45
C LEU A 180 0.56 -8.93 -6.78
N TYR A 181 0.16 -8.04 -5.88
CA TYR A 181 -0.95 -7.14 -6.06
C TYR A 181 -0.50 -5.69 -6.10
N PHE A 182 -1.26 -4.87 -6.81
CA PHE A 182 -1.18 -3.42 -6.74
C PHE A 182 -2.41 -2.86 -6.02
N SER A 183 -2.20 -1.87 -5.15
CA SER A 183 -3.29 -1.12 -4.54
C SER A 183 -4.11 -0.42 -5.61
N GLY A 184 -5.42 -0.67 -5.65
CA GLY A 184 -6.35 -0.12 -6.63
C GLY A 184 -6.76 1.33 -6.36
N GLY A 185 -6.51 1.83 -5.16
CA GLY A 185 -6.88 3.18 -4.75
C GLY A 185 -8.41 3.41 -4.79
N PHE A 186 -8.81 4.55 -5.36
CA PHE A 186 -10.23 4.86 -5.55
C PHE A 186 -10.72 4.35 -6.91
N SER A 187 -11.41 3.20 -6.94
CA SER A 187 -12.02 2.70 -8.16
C SER A 187 -13.12 3.65 -8.67
N ARG A 188 -13.31 3.68 -10.00
CA ARG A 188 -14.36 4.52 -10.60
C ARG A 188 -15.75 4.18 -10.05
N ALA A 189 -16.05 2.89 -9.87
CA ALA A 189 -17.31 2.43 -9.32
C ALA A 189 -17.56 2.96 -7.91
N ARG A 190 -16.53 2.94 -7.04
CA ARG A 190 -16.60 3.52 -5.68
C ARG A 190 -16.86 5.03 -5.73
N ILE A 191 -16.12 5.76 -6.55
CA ILE A 191 -16.24 7.21 -6.70
C ILE A 191 -17.65 7.60 -7.14
N LEU A 192 -18.21 6.91 -8.16
CA LEU A 192 -19.55 7.19 -8.66
C LEU A 192 -20.65 6.93 -7.63
N LYS A 193 -20.59 5.80 -6.92
CA LYS A 193 -21.57 5.49 -5.85
C LYS A 193 -21.57 6.56 -4.74
N ILE A 194 -20.39 6.99 -4.33
CA ILE A 194 -20.29 8.03 -3.29
C ILE A 194 -20.78 9.37 -3.85
N HIS A 195 -20.45 9.71 -5.08
CA HIS A 195 -20.93 10.91 -5.74
C HIS A 195 -22.46 10.95 -5.78
N GLU A 196 -23.12 9.90 -6.26
CA GLU A 196 -24.58 9.77 -6.32
C GLU A 196 -25.20 9.97 -4.93
N TYR A 197 -24.63 9.36 -3.89
CA TYR A 197 -25.09 9.53 -2.51
C TYR A 197 -25.17 11.00 -2.07
N PHE A 198 -24.15 11.80 -2.37
CA PHE A 198 -24.14 13.23 -2.01
C PHE A 198 -25.12 14.04 -2.87
N VAL A 199 -25.15 13.79 -4.19
CA VAL A 199 -26.06 14.48 -5.13
C VAL A 199 -27.52 14.26 -4.78
N GLU A 200 -27.94 13.03 -4.45
CA GLU A 200 -29.30 12.71 -4.04
C GLU A 200 -29.75 13.46 -2.78
N ARG A 201 -28.81 13.86 -1.94
CA ARG A 201 -29.05 14.65 -0.71
C ARG A 201 -28.98 16.16 -0.93
N GLY A 202 -28.66 16.59 -2.15
CA GLY A 202 -28.43 17.99 -2.46
C GLY A 202 -27.14 18.54 -1.85
N GLU A 203 -26.19 17.66 -1.52
CA GLU A 203 -24.88 17.99 -0.97
C GLU A 203 -23.81 18.02 -2.06
N GLU A 204 -22.73 18.79 -1.83
CA GLU A 204 -21.62 18.83 -2.76
C GLU A 204 -20.75 17.57 -2.59
N SER A 205 -20.56 16.84 -3.69
CA SER A 205 -19.73 15.64 -3.67
C SER A 205 -18.25 15.98 -3.61
N PRO A 206 -17.48 15.36 -2.71
CA PRO A 206 -16.03 15.53 -2.65
C PRO A 206 -15.31 15.02 -3.90
N PHE A 207 -15.96 14.22 -4.73
CA PHE A 207 -15.42 13.65 -5.96
C PHE A 207 -15.82 14.37 -7.24
N LYS A 208 -16.55 15.48 -7.16
CA LYS A 208 -17.07 16.19 -8.36
C LYS A 208 -15.97 16.50 -9.37
N GLU A 209 -14.89 17.15 -8.91
CA GLU A 209 -13.79 17.51 -9.80
C GLU A 209 -13.03 16.29 -10.35
N TRP A 210 -12.96 15.20 -9.59
CA TRP A 210 -12.32 13.97 -10.04
C TRP A 210 -13.11 13.32 -11.16
N ILE A 211 -14.45 13.31 -11.06
CA ILE A 211 -15.34 12.74 -12.07
C ILE A 211 -15.25 13.55 -13.36
N GLU A 212 -15.24 14.90 -13.25
CA GLU A 212 -15.13 15.79 -14.40
C GLU A 212 -13.82 15.62 -15.19
N ARG A 213 -12.74 15.22 -14.51
CA ARG A 213 -11.42 14.99 -15.10
C ARG A 213 -11.17 13.54 -15.51
N MET A 214 -12.00 12.62 -15.03
CA MET A 214 -11.80 11.19 -15.27
C MET A 214 -12.35 10.80 -16.66
N PRO A 215 -11.56 10.14 -17.51
CA PRO A 215 -12.06 9.61 -18.78
C PRO A 215 -13.26 8.69 -18.57
N GLU A 216 -14.30 8.84 -19.39
CA GLU A 216 -15.52 8.03 -19.31
C GLU A 216 -15.24 6.54 -19.60
N ASP A 217 -14.26 6.27 -20.45
CA ASP A 217 -13.85 4.95 -20.93
C ASP A 217 -12.72 4.31 -20.11
N ARG A 218 -12.35 4.92 -18.93
CA ARG A 218 -11.32 4.33 -18.08
C ARG A 218 -11.77 2.93 -17.61
N PRO A 219 -11.06 1.86 -17.99
CA PRO A 219 -11.44 0.51 -17.59
C PRO A 219 -11.31 0.33 -16.07
N ASP A 220 -12.23 -0.42 -15.48
CA ASP A 220 -12.06 -0.94 -14.13
C ASP A 220 -11.08 -2.13 -14.20
N THR A 221 -9.91 -1.97 -13.63
CA THR A 221 -8.86 -3.00 -13.57
C THR A 221 -8.90 -3.79 -12.27
N THR A 222 -9.85 -3.52 -11.39
CA THR A 222 -10.02 -4.22 -10.11
C THR A 222 -10.21 -5.72 -10.35
N THR A 223 -9.39 -6.53 -9.72
CA THR A 223 -9.49 -7.99 -9.74
C THR A 223 -9.89 -8.57 -8.39
N THR A 224 -9.66 -7.82 -7.32
CA THR A 224 -9.76 -8.30 -5.94
C THR A 224 -10.38 -7.23 -5.06
N ARG A 225 -11.35 -7.64 -4.22
CA ARG A 225 -12.05 -6.78 -3.26
C ARG A 225 -12.03 -7.39 -1.89
N ILE A 226 -11.32 -6.75 -0.98
CA ILE A 226 -11.24 -7.21 0.41
C ILE A 226 -12.27 -6.46 1.24
N ASP A 227 -13.16 -7.19 1.90
CA ASP A 227 -14.14 -6.61 2.81
C ASP A 227 -13.42 -6.06 4.04
N ILE A 228 -13.58 -4.76 4.26
CA ILE A 228 -12.95 -4.00 5.34
C ILE A 228 -13.97 -3.32 6.25
N ALA A 229 -15.25 -3.69 6.18
CA ALA A 229 -16.32 -3.02 6.92
C ALA A 229 -15.99 -2.83 8.41
N ASP A 230 -15.42 -3.85 9.04
CA ASP A 230 -15.06 -3.86 10.48
C ASP A 230 -13.75 -3.10 10.76
N PHE A 231 -12.95 -2.77 9.75
CA PHE A 231 -11.61 -2.17 9.88
C PHE A 231 -11.51 -0.74 9.33
N ILE A 232 -12.60 -0.17 8.81
CA ILE A 232 -12.62 1.21 8.28
C ILE A 232 -12.11 2.21 9.33
N ASP A 233 -12.51 2.06 10.59
CA ASP A 233 -12.08 2.97 11.66
C ASP A 233 -10.60 2.81 12.00
N VAL A 234 -10.04 1.61 11.86
CA VAL A 234 -8.61 1.37 12.03
C VAL A 234 -7.81 2.10 10.96
N GLY A 235 -8.21 2.00 9.68
CA GLY A 235 -7.58 2.72 8.58
C GLY A 235 -7.64 4.25 8.78
N ARG A 236 -8.79 4.77 9.23
CA ARG A 236 -8.95 6.20 9.55
C ARG A 236 -8.06 6.64 10.72
N ALA A 237 -7.93 5.83 11.76
CA ALA A 237 -7.06 6.12 12.90
C ALA A 237 -5.58 6.11 12.50
N ALA A 238 -5.17 5.18 11.63
CA ALA A 238 -3.82 5.12 11.07
C ALA A 238 -3.48 6.38 10.27
N LEU A 239 -4.39 6.84 9.40
CA LEU A 239 -4.23 8.11 8.67
C LEU A 239 -4.09 9.31 9.61
N LEU A 240 -4.89 9.37 10.67
CA LEU A 240 -4.83 10.46 11.65
C LEU A 240 -3.54 10.45 12.50
N ALA A 241 -2.82 9.33 12.55
CA ALA A 241 -1.51 9.27 13.20
C ALA A 241 -0.46 10.10 12.43
N HIS A 242 -0.59 10.24 11.12
CA HIS A 242 0.27 11.06 10.27
C HIS A 242 -0.12 12.55 10.32
N ARG A 243 0.01 13.15 11.49
CA ARG A 243 -0.48 14.52 11.79
C ARG A 243 0.17 15.59 10.94
N THR A 244 1.41 15.40 10.50
CA THR A 244 2.10 16.34 9.62
C THR A 244 1.54 16.30 8.20
N GLN A 245 1.01 15.15 7.75
CA GLN A 245 0.58 14.90 6.39
C GLN A 245 -0.94 14.95 6.22
N VAL A 246 -1.70 14.69 7.29
CA VAL A 246 -3.15 14.51 7.19
C VAL A 246 -3.86 15.32 8.26
N ALA A 247 -4.55 16.39 7.84
CA ALA A 247 -5.44 17.15 8.74
C ALA A 247 -6.76 16.39 8.94
N PRO A 248 -7.44 16.56 10.10
CA PRO A 248 -8.78 15.97 10.32
C PRO A 248 -9.84 16.41 9.29
N SER A 249 -9.62 17.53 8.60
CA SER A 249 -10.44 18.05 7.51
C SER A 249 -10.00 17.58 6.12
N ALA A 250 -9.00 16.71 6.04
CA ALA A 250 -8.49 16.26 4.74
C ALA A 250 -9.55 15.47 3.96
N PHE A 251 -9.39 15.48 2.64
CA PHE A 251 -10.24 14.77 1.69
C PHE A 251 -10.54 13.30 2.07
N PHE A 252 -9.57 12.60 2.65
CA PHE A 252 -9.72 11.21 3.10
C PHE A 252 -10.89 11.02 4.10
N PHE A 253 -11.28 12.08 4.81
CA PHE A 253 -12.35 12.06 5.82
C PHE A 253 -13.67 12.70 5.33
N ALA A 254 -13.71 13.14 4.07
CA ALA A 254 -14.92 13.74 3.50
C ALA A 254 -16.12 12.78 3.45
N VAL A 255 -15.85 11.48 3.37
CA VAL A 255 -16.90 10.45 3.42
C VAL A 255 -16.99 9.90 4.83
N PRO A 256 -18.16 9.99 5.50
CA PRO A 256 -18.36 9.39 6.81
C PRO A 256 -18.14 7.86 6.79
N PRO A 257 -17.61 7.25 7.87
CA PRO A 257 -17.32 5.83 7.90
C PRO A 257 -18.56 4.95 7.71
N GLU A 258 -19.72 5.36 8.22
CA GLU A 258 -21.00 4.68 8.02
C GLU A 258 -21.41 4.66 6.55
N VAL A 259 -21.19 5.75 5.83
CA VAL A 259 -21.47 5.84 4.39
C VAL A 259 -20.52 4.92 3.60
N SER A 260 -19.25 4.88 3.99
CA SER A 260 -18.29 3.95 3.37
C SER A 260 -18.69 2.49 3.60
N ARG A 261 -19.13 2.13 4.82
CA ARG A 261 -19.64 0.77 5.12
C ARG A 261 -20.85 0.40 4.29
N GLU A 262 -21.76 1.33 4.06
CA GLU A 262 -23.00 1.09 3.30
C GLU A 262 -22.73 0.97 1.79
N LEU A 263 -21.94 1.88 1.23
CA LEU A 263 -21.82 2.01 -0.21
C LEU A 263 -20.66 1.18 -0.81
N HIS A 264 -19.53 1.13 -0.14
CA HIS A 264 -18.34 0.42 -0.64
C HIS A 264 -17.42 0.01 0.51
N PRO A 265 -17.77 -1.07 1.23
CA PRO A 265 -16.98 -1.55 2.36
C PRO A 265 -15.74 -2.36 1.93
N TYR A 266 -15.09 -1.97 0.83
CA TYR A 266 -13.98 -2.71 0.24
C TYR A 266 -12.75 -1.85 0.05
N GLU A 267 -11.58 -2.47 0.16
CA GLU A 267 -10.35 -2.01 -0.48
C GLU A 267 -10.13 -2.83 -1.74
N ASP A 268 -9.90 -2.13 -2.85
CA ASP A 268 -9.77 -2.69 -4.19
C ASP A 268 -8.28 -2.91 -4.52
N PHE A 269 -7.96 -4.06 -5.15
CA PHE A 269 -6.62 -4.41 -5.61
C PHE A 269 -6.65 -4.93 -7.04
N VAL A 270 -5.49 -4.88 -7.68
CA VAL A 270 -5.24 -5.44 -9.01
C VAL A 270 -4.23 -6.57 -8.87
N LEU A 271 -4.59 -7.79 -9.25
CA LEU A 271 -3.67 -8.92 -9.32
C LEU A 271 -2.73 -8.74 -10.51
N GLU A 272 -1.47 -8.46 -10.26
CA GLU A 272 -0.45 -8.29 -11.31
C GLU A 272 0.22 -9.62 -11.68
N ARG A 273 0.54 -10.44 -10.68
CA ARG A 273 1.16 -11.75 -10.86
C ARG A 273 0.48 -12.78 -9.97
N SER A 274 0.25 -13.97 -10.51
CA SER A 274 -0.13 -15.15 -9.73
C SER A 274 0.58 -16.39 -10.25
N LEU A 275 1.21 -17.13 -9.36
CA LEU A 275 1.81 -18.45 -9.64
C LEU A 275 0.90 -19.58 -9.17
N VAL A 276 -0.29 -19.25 -8.69
CA VAL A 276 -1.31 -20.21 -8.26
C VAL A 276 -2.63 -19.96 -8.99
N ASP A 277 -3.41 -21.02 -9.14
CA ASP A 277 -4.77 -20.89 -9.66
C ASP A 277 -5.67 -20.33 -8.54
N THR A 278 -6.28 -19.19 -8.81
CA THR A 278 -7.18 -18.53 -7.85
C THR A 278 -8.59 -19.10 -7.88
N GLY A 279 -8.95 -19.85 -8.92
CA GLY A 279 -10.28 -20.43 -9.10
C GLY A 279 -11.41 -19.41 -9.31
N VAL A 280 -11.08 -18.14 -9.59
CA VAL A 280 -12.06 -17.05 -9.83
C VAL A 280 -12.56 -17.14 -11.26
N ALA A 281 -13.89 -17.11 -11.44
CA ALA A 281 -14.49 -17.08 -12.77
C ALA A 281 -14.29 -15.69 -13.44
N GLU A 282 -14.29 -15.68 -14.77
CA GLU A 282 -14.21 -14.43 -15.53
C GLU A 282 -15.35 -13.47 -15.16
N GLY A 283 -15.00 -12.25 -14.77
CA GLY A 283 -15.94 -11.21 -14.35
C GLY A 283 -16.24 -11.17 -12.85
N ASP A 284 -15.77 -12.15 -12.07
CA ASP A 284 -15.85 -12.14 -10.61
C ASP A 284 -14.59 -11.53 -9.99
N TYR A 285 -14.65 -11.24 -8.69
CA TYR A 285 -13.52 -10.71 -7.91
C TYR A 285 -13.00 -11.77 -6.94
N GLU A 286 -11.69 -11.80 -6.74
CA GLU A 286 -11.14 -12.43 -5.53
C GLU A 286 -11.63 -11.67 -4.29
N THR A 287 -11.83 -12.40 -3.20
CA THR A 287 -12.25 -11.84 -1.90
C THR A 287 -11.22 -12.06 -0.79
N ASP A 288 -10.10 -12.68 -1.13
CA ASP A 288 -8.97 -12.95 -0.23
C ASP A 288 -7.66 -12.84 -1.02
N LEU A 289 -6.69 -12.03 -0.55
CA LEU A 289 -5.35 -11.95 -1.17
C LEU A 289 -4.63 -13.30 -1.20
N PHE A 290 -4.98 -14.21 -0.29
CA PHE A 290 -4.45 -15.57 -0.22
C PHE A 290 -5.30 -16.61 -0.97
N GLN A 291 -6.25 -16.19 -1.78
CA GLN A 291 -7.05 -17.10 -2.60
C GLN A 291 -6.14 -17.92 -3.53
N GLY A 292 -6.29 -19.25 -3.51
CA GLY A 292 -5.40 -20.20 -4.18
C GLY A 292 -4.10 -20.52 -3.42
N VAL A 293 -3.77 -19.76 -2.38
CA VAL A 293 -2.61 -20.00 -1.49
C VAL A 293 -3.01 -20.76 -0.24
N ARG A 294 -4.16 -20.42 0.37
CA ARG A 294 -4.71 -21.16 1.51
C ARG A 294 -4.99 -22.59 1.07
N VAL A 295 -4.30 -23.55 1.65
CA VAL A 295 -4.66 -24.97 1.46
C VAL A 295 -6.04 -25.16 2.07
N THR A 296 -7.03 -25.44 1.24
CA THR A 296 -8.33 -25.92 1.73
C THR A 296 -8.06 -27.22 2.44
N THR A 297 -7.99 -27.19 3.77
CA THR A 297 -8.10 -28.40 4.58
C THR A 297 -9.50 -28.96 4.28
N GLY A 298 -9.55 -29.95 3.40
CA GLY A 298 -10.78 -30.63 3.03
C GLY A 298 -11.50 -31.12 4.28
N SER A 299 -12.73 -30.71 4.39
CA SER A 299 -13.73 -31.19 5.32
C SER A 299 -14.01 -32.70 5.15
#